data_391256c150494bd11d11717f4026c7e1
#
_entry.id   391256c150494bd11d11717f4026c7e1
#
_cell.length_a   1.000
_cell.length_b   1.000
_cell.length_c   1.000
_cell.angle_alpha   90.00
_cell.angle_beta   90.00
_cell.angle_gamma   90.00
#
_symmetry.space_group_name_H-M   'P 1'
#
loop_
_entity.id
_entity.type
_entity.pdbx_description
1 polymer ?
#
loop_
_entity_poly.entity_id
_entity_poly.type
_entity_poly.pdbx_seq_one_letter_code
_entity_poly.pdbx_strand_id
1 'polypeptide(L)'
;MRYIYINILLILCISLNAAFSFGQQLTSHPLTSYGIGDHQLNDHGIYSGMGNIFTPFLDSGQLNYLNPASYASLSKGNTLYSIGVSQRISFYDQSGDKDIRPNGNLTHIALGFRLKKHFGMAFGLKPLSAKGYYLSEKVFTGLDSIRNTYQGGGYINQVFIGGTYAPIVRKGTYLAFGTQMGYNFGTVKNQRISQLIQGTNASGGIFEELITVNALSVDFGASFYQRIGSKGDVRMGITYKPSLALKSELERSFYSA
;
A
#
# COMPACT_ATOMS: atom_id res chain seq x y z
N MET A 1 -12.38 41.19 -6.98
CA MET A 1 -10.94 41.17 -7.30
C MET A 1 -10.08 40.55 -6.20
N ARG A 2 -10.25 40.83 -4.92
CA ARG A 2 -9.41 40.30 -3.81
C ARG A 2 -9.39 38.76 -3.71
N TYR A 3 -10.52 38.09 -3.93
CA TYR A 3 -10.63 36.59 -3.92
C TYR A 3 -9.92 35.92 -5.12
N ILE A 4 -9.85 36.59 -6.26
CA ILE A 4 -9.17 36.07 -7.44
C ILE A 4 -7.66 35.98 -7.20
N TYR A 5 -7.07 36.99 -6.59
CA TYR A 5 -5.64 36.99 -6.24
C TYR A 5 -5.29 35.95 -5.19
N ILE A 6 -6.17 35.72 -4.21
CA ILE A 6 -5.99 34.67 -3.19
C ILE A 6 -5.99 33.29 -3.85
N ASN A 7 -6.95 33.03 -4.75
CA ASN A 7 -7.00 31.75 -5.46
C ASN A 7 -5.80 31.54 -6.39
N ILE A 8 -5.34 32.58 -7.09
CA ILE A 8 -4.14 32.52 -7.92
C ILE A 8 -2.90 32.25 -7.07
N LEU A 9 -2.76 32.92 -5.92
CA LEU A 9 -1.65 32.69 -5.00
C LEU A 9 -1.66 31.25 -4.44
N LEU A 10 -2.84 30.72 -4.13
CA LEU A 10 -3.01 29.37 -3.62
C LEU A 10 -2.64 28.32 -4.68
N ILE A 11 -3.06 28.54 -5.94
CA ILE A 11 -2.70 27.67 -7.08
C ILE A 11 -1.18 27.77 -7.34
N LEU A 12 -0.59 28.94 -7.25
CA LEU A 12 0.85 29.15 -7.41
C LEU A 12 1.65 28.44 -6.31
N CYS A 13 1.22 28.53 -5.05
CA CYS A 13 1.83 27.80 -3.93
C CYS A 13 1.73 26.28 -4.09
N ILE A 14 0.62 25.77 -4.59
CA ILE A 14 0.45 24.33 -4.85
C ILE A 14 1.35 23.88 -6.01
N SER A 15 1.45 24.67 -7.09
CA SER A 15 2.28 24.35 -8.26
C SER A 15 3.78 24.41 -7.97
N LEU A 16 4.24 25.31 -7.10
CA LEU A 16 5.65 25.36 -6.67
C LEU A 16 6.08 24.11 -5.90
N ASN A 17 5.19 23.52 -5.10
CA ASN A 17 5.50 22.28 -4.38
C ASN A 17 5.57 21.04 -5.28
N ALA A 18 4.89 21.04 -6.43
CA ALA A 18 4.97 19.95 -7.40
C ALA A 18 6.34 19.85 -8.10
N ALA A 19 7.11 20.93 -8.18
CA ALA A 19 8.43 20.96 -8.80
C ALA A 19 9.52 20.23 -7.98
N PHE A 20 9.29 19.96 -6.71
CA PHE A 20 10.20 19.23 -5.82
C PHE A 20 9.74 17.79 -5.54
N SER A 21 8.86 17.25 -6.36
CA SER A 21 8.45 15.85 -6.25
C SER A 21 9.57 14.92 -6.70
N PHE A 22 10.56 14.71 -5.83
CA PHE A 22 11.44 13.55 -5.95
C PHE A 22 10.57 12.31 -5.80
N GLY A 23 10.67 11.37 -6.75
CA GLY A 23 9.96 10.11 -6.68
C GLY A 23 10.25 9.44 -5.34
N GLN A 24 9.30 9.51 -4.41
CA GLN A 24 9.46 8.96 -3.07
C GLN A 24 9.48 7.44 -3.18
N GLN A 25 10.59 6.82 -2.81
CA GLN A 25 10.62 5.38 -2.64
C GLN A 25 9.77 5.01 -1.41
N LEU A 26 8.77 4.15 -1.59
CA LEU A 26 7.91 3.69 -0.50
C LEU A 26 8.67 2.84 0.53
N THR A 27 9.79 2.28 0.14
CA THR A 27 10.64 1.47 0.99
C THR A 27 12.09 1.57 0.50
N SER A 28 13.03 1.41 1.40
CA SER A 28 14.47 1.36 1.10
C SER A 28 15.15 0.17 1.78
N HIS A 29 14.42 -0.95 1.89
CA HIS A 29 14.90 -2.12 2.61
C HIS A 29 15.54 -3.14 1.65
N PRO A 30 16.78 -3.61 1.90
CA PRO A 30 17.49 -4.58 1.04
C PRO A 30 16.72 -5.87 0.77
N LEU A 31 15.94 -6.37 1.74
CA LEU A 31 15.13 -7.58 1.58
C LEU A 31 14.00 -7.43 0.54
N THR A 32 13.65 -6.21 0.13
CA THR A 32 12.68 -5.99 -0.95
C THR A 32 13.22 -6.35 -2.33
N SER A 33 14.49 -6.74 -2.44
CA SER A 33 15.09 -7.26 -3.68
C SER A 33 14.40 -8.55 -4.17
N TYR A 34 13.81 -9.31 -3.27
CA TYR A 34 13.14 -10.57 -3.62
C TYR A 34 11.70 -10.36 -4.09
N GLY A 35 11.28 -11.15 -5.10
CA GLY A 35 9.91 -11.20 -5.60
C GLY A 35 9.36 -9.84 -6.02
N ILE A 36 8.15 -9.55 -5.60
CA ILE A 36 7.45 -8.29 -5.88
C ILE A 36 7.69 -7.20 -4.82
N GLY A 37 8.63 -7.42 -3.90
CA GLY A 37 8.96 -6.48 -2.82
C GLY A 37 8.23 -6.78 -1.51
N ASP A 38 8.20 -5.78 -0.63
CA ASP A 38 7.58 -5.87 0.68
C ASP A 38 6.06 -5.69 0.58
N HIS A 39 5.33 -6.66 1.14
CA HIS A 39 3.88 -6.57 1.19
C HIS A 39 3.49 -5.46 2.17
N GLN A 40 2.75 -4.48 1.67
CA GLN A 40 2.29 -3.40 2.52
C GLN A 40 1.26 -3.95 3.50
N LEU A 41 1.58 -3.88 4.78
CA LEU A 41 0.65 -4.21 5.83
C LEU A 41 -0.58 -3.31 5.68
N ASN A 42 -1.75 -3.90 5.89
CA ASN A 42 -3.01 -3.16 5.92
C ASN A 42 -3.00 -2.21 7.12
N ASP A 43 -2.23 -1.13 7.00
CA ASP A 43 -2.02 -0.15 8.07
C ASP A 43 -3.11 0.91 7.98
N HIS A 44 -4.17 0.70 8.75
CA HIS A 44 -5.15 1.74 9.01
C HIS A 44 -4.84 2.32 10.38
N GLY A 45 -4.38 3.57 10.44
CA GLY A 45 -3.77 4.19 11.62
C GLY A 45 -4.48 3.97 12.95
N ILE A 46 -5.81 3.87 12.96
CA ILE A 46 -6.60 3.58 14.16
C ILE A 46 -6.38 2.14 14.63
N TYR A 47 -6.30 1.18 13.70
CA TYR A 47 -6.12 -0.23 14.06
C TYR A 47 -4.68 -0.56 14.39
N SER A 48 -3.70 0.18 13.84
CA SER A 48 -2.29 0.04 14.21
C SER A 48 -2.05 0.27 15.69
N GLY A 49 -2.73 1.27 16.27
CA GLY A 49 -2.68 1.54 17.71
C GLY A 49 -3.30 0.44 18.57
N MET A 50 -4.06 -0.49 17.99
CA MET A 50 -4.71 -1.62 18.66
C MET A 50 -4.13 -2.98 18.19
N GLY A 51 -2.88 -3.01 17.75
CA GLY A 51 -2.23 -4.24 17.28
C GLY A 51 -2.82 -4.76 15.98
N ASN A 52 -3.32 -3.90 15.12
CA ASN A 52 -3.98 -4.22 13.83
C ASN A 52 -5.24 -5.10 13.96
N ILE A 53 -5.94 -5.03 15.08
CA ILE A 53 -7.22 -5.72 15.26
C ILE A 53 -8.31 -4.92 14.56
N PHE A 54 -8.64 -5.28 13.34
CA PHE A 54 -9.67 -4.61 12.53
C PHE A 54 -10.91 -5.48 12.25
N THR A 55 -10.78 -6.81 12.29
CA THR A 55 -11.82 -7.74 11.85
C THR A 55 -13.15 -7.60 12.61
N PRO A 56 -13.19 -7.48 13.95
CA PRO A 56 -14.43 -7.32 14.69
C PRO A 56 -14.90 -5.86 14.79
N PHE A 57 -14.14 -4.92 14.20
CA PHE A 57 -14.39 -3.50 14.43
C PHE A 57 -15.54 -2.99 13.55
N LEU A 58 -16.60 -2.54 14.22
CA LEU A 58 -17.79 -1.94 13.62
C LEU A 58 -17.96 -0.55 14.22
N ASP A 59 -17.83 0.47 13.39
CA ASP A 59 -18.04 1.86 13.78
C ASP A 59 -18.93 2.57 12.76
N SER A 60 -19.75 3.45 13.22
CA SER A 60 -20.63 4.22 12.35
C SER A 60 -19.98 5.47 11.76
N GLY A 61 -18.91 5.96 12.39
CA GLY A 61 -18.16 7.16 12.01
C GLY A 61 -16.82 6.87 11.34
N GLN A 62 -16.44 5.60 11.19
CA GLN A 62 -15.15 5.20 10.62
C GLN A 62 -15.32 4.11 9.58
N LEU A 63 -14.67 4.31 8.44
CA LEU A 63 -14.67 3.32 7.36
C LEU A 63 -13.62 2.25 7.62
N ASN A 64 -14.05 1.04 7.92
CA ASN A 64 -13.18 -0.13 7.98
C ASN A 64 -13.13 -0.82 6.61
N TYR A 65 -12.28 -0.34 5.70
CA TYR A 65 -12.12 -0.91 4.36
C TYR A 65 -11.39 -2.28 4.35
N LEU A 66 -10.86 -2.72 5.49
CA LEU A 66 -10.18 -4.01 5.63
C LEU A 66 -11.14 -5.19 5.86
N ASN A 67 -12.35 -4.90 6.37
CA ASN A 67 -13.41 -5.91 6.52
C ASN A 67 -14.65 -5.50 5.72
N PRO A 68 -14.92 -6.14 4.58
CA PRO A 68 -16.08 -5.76 3.76
C PRO A 68 -17.44 -5.96 4.44
N ALA A 69 -17.53 -6.70 5.54
CA ALA A 69 -18.76 -6.85 6.29
C ALA A 69 -19.12 -5.62 7.16
N SER A 70 -18.23 -4.64 7.27
CA SER A 70 -18.43 -3.46 8.13
C SER A 70 -19.22 -2.32 7.47
N TYR A 71 -19.34 -2.26 6.14
CA TYR A 71 -19.84 -1.07 5.46
C TYR A 71 -21.32 -0.74 5.76
N ALA A 72 -22.14 -1.74 6.08
CA ALA A 72 -23.52 -1.51 6.48
C ALA A 72 -23.67 -0.96 7.92
N SER A 73 -22.59 -0.94 8.73
CA SER A 73 -22.58 -0.31 10.06
C SER A 73 -22.43 1.21 10.02
N LEU A 74 -22.01 1.77 8.89
CA LEU A 74 -21.80 3.20 8.70
C LEU A 74 -23.09 4.01 8.95
N SER A 75 -22.95 5.26 9.37
CA SER A 75 -24.07 6.18 9.57
C SER A 75 -24.87 6.38 8.28
N LYS A 76 -26.20 6.36 8.40
CA LYS A 76 -27.09 6.59 7.27
C LYS A 76 -26.99 8.05 6.80
N GLY A 77 -26.91 8.26 5.50
CA GLY A 77 -26.89 9.59 4.89
C GLY A 77 -25.53 10.28 4.87
N ASN A 78 -24.52 9.68 5.47
CA ASN A 78 -23.16 10.19 5.45
C ASN A 78 -22.28 9.38 4.51
N THR A 79 -21.43 10.09 3.76
CA THR A 79 -20.34 9.50 3.02
C THR A 79 -19.06 9.72 3.82
N LEU A 80 -18.35 8.65 4.11
CA LEU A 80 -17.09 8.72 4.85
C LEU A 80 -15.91 8.60 3.90
N TYR A 81 -15.00 9.55 4.04
CA TYR A 81 -13.72 9.57 3.36
C TYR A 81 -12.65 9.13 4.34
N SER A 82 -11.77 8.26 3.90
CA SER A 82 -10.62 7.81 4.69
C SER A 82 -9.36 7.94 3.83
N ILE A 83 -8.39 8.70 4.34
CA ILE A 83 -7.09 8.87 3.70
C ILE A 83 -6.06 8.60 4.78
N GLY A 84 -5.13 7.71 4.50
CA GLY A 84 -4.07 7.36 5.41
C GLY A 84 -2.69 7.60 4.81
N VAL A 85 -1.80 8.11 5.64
CA VAL A 85 -0.37 8.25 5.34
C VAL A 85 0.41 7.63 6.48
N SER A 86 1.52 7.00 6.16
CA SER A 86 2.45 6.45 7.14
C SER A 86 3.87 6.92 6.85
N GLN A 87 4.68 7.02 7.89
CA GLN A 87 6.10 7.27 7.78
C GLN A 87 6.85 6.17 8.51
N ARG A 88 7.85 5.60 7.83
CA ARG A 88 8.77 4.62 8.42
C ARG A 88 10.17 5.22 8.41
N ILE A 89 10.84 5.17 9.54
CA ILE A 89 12.25 5.55 9.65
C ILE A 89 13.04 4.26 9.88
N SER A 90 13.92 3.94 8.94
CA SER A 90 14.77 2.74 9.01
C SER A 90 16.18 3.15 9.40
N PHE A 91 16.74 2.46 10.39
CA PHE A 91 18.11 2.64 10.86
C PHE A 91 18.92 1.44 10.38
N TYR A 92 19.99 1.72 9.67
CA TYR A 92 20.94 0.72 9.19
C TYR A 92 22.27 0.94 9.90
N ASP A 93 22.89 -0.14 10.39
CA ASP A 93 24.23 -0.13 10.98
C ASP A 93 25.03 -1.27 10.34
N GLN A 94 26.10 -0.93 9.64
CA GLN A 94 27.01 -1.89 9.03
C GLN A 94 28.43 -1.55 9.48
N SER A 95 28.96 -2.32 10.43
CA SER A 95 30.34 -2.18 10.89
C SER A 95 30.68 -0.77 11.41
N GLY A 96 29.69 -0.07 12.01
CA GLY A 96 29.85 1.27 12.54
C GLY A 96 29.40 2.40 11.61
N ASP A 97 29.22 2.13 10.33
CA ASP A 97 28.58 3.08 9.40
C ASP A 97 27.05 3.06 9.60
N LYS A 98 26.51 4.20 9.97
CA LYS A 98 25.08 4.37 10.25
C LYS A 98 24.39 5.13 9.11
N ASP A 99 23.28 4.60 8.64
CA ASP A 99 22.44 5.24 7.63
C ASP A 99 21.00 5.31 8.15
N ILE A 100 20.34 6.45 7.94
CA ILE A 100 18.96 6.69 8.36
C ILE A 100 18.14 7.03 7.12
N ARG A 101 17.13 6.21 6.85
CA ARG A 101 16.27 6.40 5.67
C ARG A 101 14.82 6.59 6.07
N PRO A 102 14.30 7.81 5.98
CA PRO A 102 12.87 8.06 6.10
C PRO A 102 12.15 7.72 4.81
N ASN A 103 11.03 7.00 4.92
CA ASN A 103 10.14 6.66 3.81
C ASN A 103 8.71 7.06 4.17
N GLY A 104 8.06 7.81 3.30
CA GLY A 104 6.68 8.23 3.46
C GLY A 104 5.76 7.49 2.48
N ASN A 105 4.65 6.95 2.98
CA ASN A 105 3.74 6.13 2.20
C ASN A 105 2.29 6.60 2.32
N LEU A 106 1.58 6.60 1.20
CA LEU A 106 0.12 6.61 1.21
C LEU A 106 -0.34 5.19 1.54
N THR A 107 -1.11 5.03 2.63
CA THR A 107 -1.60 3.70 3.03
C THR A 107 -2.93 3.35 2.36
N HIS A 108 -3.79 4.34 2.14
CA HIS A 108 -5.05 4.16 1.43
C HIS A 108 -5.73 5.50 1.11
N ILE A 109 -6.60 5.45 0.12
CA ILE A 109 -7.67 6.41 -0.11
C ILE A 109 -8.93 5.59 -0.28
N ALA A 110 -9.91 5.77 0.57
CA ALA A 110 -11.15 5.01 0.54
C ALA A 110 -12.35 5.88 0.81
N LEU A 111 -13.47 5.48 0.25
CA LEU A 111 -14.76 6.13 0.41
C LEU A 111 -15.81 5.05 0.68
N GLY A 112 -16.63 5.28 1.70
CA GLY A 112 -17.68 4.35 2.08
C GLY A 112 -18.97 5.03 2.49
N PHE A 113 -20.07 4.38 2.23
CA PHE A 113 -21.39 4.88 2.56
C PHE A 113 -22.39 3.75 2.73
N ARG A 114 -23.41 4.04 3.54
CA ARG A 114 -24.53 3.14 3.75
C ARG A 114 -25.67 3.50 2.81
N LEU A 115 -25.99 2.61 1.88
CA LEU A 115 -27.08 2.78 0.91
C LEU A 115 -28.46 2.68 1.57
N LYS A 116 -28.68 1.59 2.29
CA LYS A 116 -29.94 1.27 2.99
C LYS A 116 -29.65 0.63 4.35
N LYS A 117 -30.68 0.35 5.13
CA LYS A 117 -30.54 -0.26 6.47
C LYS A 117 -29.67 -1.52 6.46
N HIS A 118 -29.74 -2.31 5.41
CA HIS A 118 -29.09 -3.61 5.28
C HIS A 118 -27.94 -3.63 4.29
N PHE A 119 -27.65 -2.51 3.61
CA PHE A 119 -26.66 -2.45 2.53
C PHE A 119 -25.68 -1.30 2.71
N GLY A 120 -24.41 -1.62 2.60
CA GLY A 120 -23.30 -0.66 2.57
C GLY A 120 -22.37 -0.95 1.42
N MET A 121 -21.65 0.07 0.99
CA MET A 121 -20.63 -0.03 -0.06
C MET A 121 -19.39 0.77 0.30
N ALA A 122 -18.26 0.33 -0.20
CA ALA A 122 -17.03 1.10 -0.17
C ALA A 122 -16.21 0.84 -1.44
N PHE A 123 -15.39 1.82 -1.81
CA PHE A 123 -14.40 1.70 -2.85
C PHE A 123 -13.16 2.53 -2.52
N GLY A 124 -12.04 2.19 -3.11
CA GLY A 124 -10.80 2.90 -2.82
C GLY A 124 -9.59 2.35 -3.56
N LEU A 125 -8.46 2.93 -3.19
CA LEU A 125 -7.13 2.58 -3.67
C LEU A 125 -6.23 2.36 -2.46
N LYS A 126 -5.42 1.30 -2.51
CA LYS A 126 -4.37 1.04 -1.52
C LYS A 126 -3.15 0.39 -2.17
N PRO A 127 -1.94 0.63 -1.69
CA PRO A 127 -0.77 -0.13 -2.11
C PRO A 127 -0.89 -1.58 -1.60
N LEU A 128 -0.50 -2.52 -2.45
CA LEU A 128 -0.42 -3.96 -2.12
C LEU A 128 1.02 -4.34 -1.78
N SER A 129 1.97 -3.87 -2.58
CA SER A 129 3.39 -4.17 -2.42
C SER A 129 4.24 -3.00 -2.90
N ALA A 130 5.40 -2.84 -2.29
CA ALA A 130 6.37 -1.84 -2.66
C ALA A 130 7.78 -2.44 -2.70
N LYS A 131 8.55 -2.08 -3.70
CA LYS A 131 9.94 -2.44 -3.86
C LYS A 131 10.80 -1.19 -3.86
N GLY A 132 11.90 -1.23 -3.11
CA GLY A 132 12.88 -0.16 -3.08
C GLY A 132 14.14 -0.63 -2.38
N TYR A 133 15.23 -0.78 -3.12
CA TYR A 133 16.54 -1.11 -2.57
C TYR A 133 17.64 -0.54 -3.44
N TYR A 134 18.78 -0.30 -2.82
CA TYR A 134 20.02 0.10 -3.45
C TYR A 134 21.18 -0.57 -2.72
N LEU A 135 21.92 -1.43 -3.42
CA LEU A 135 23.07 -2.15 -2.91
C LEU A 135 24.22 -1.93 -3.89
N SER A 136 25.42 -1.71 -3.38
CA SER A 136 26.61 -1.58 -4.21
C SER A 136 27.73 -2.40 -3.60
N GLU A 137 28.40 -3.18 -4.44
CA GLU A 137 29.58 -3.95 -4.05
C GLU A 137 30.72 -3.68 -5.02
N LYS A 138 31.94 -3.75 -4.52
CA LYS A 138 33.15 -3.73 -5.32
C LYS A 138 33.79 -5.11 -5.30
N VAL A 139 34.03 -5.68 -6.46
CA VAL A 139 34.69 -6.97 -6.64
C VAL A 139 36.01 -6.73 -7.31
N PHE A 140 37.10 -7.19 -6.69
CA PHE A 140 38.43 -7.13 -7.26
C PHE A 140 38.69 -8.43 -8.05
N THR A 141 39.05 -8.30 -9.34
CA THR A 141 39.27 -9.43 -10.25
C THR A 141 40.74 -9.70 -10.53
N GLY A 142 41.63 -9.22 -9.66
CA GLY A 142 43.08 -9.42 -9.76
C GLY A 142 43.83 -8.36 -10.58
N LEU A 143 43.23 -7.85 -11.64
CA LEU A 143 43.78 -6.75 -12.46
C LEU A 143 42.93 -5.50 -12.39
N ASP A 144 41.61 -5.68 -12.31
CA ASP A 144 40.61 -4.61 -12.36
C ASP A 144 39.63 -4.72 -11.21
N SER A 145 38.93 -3.63 -10.92
CA SER A 145 37.83 -3.61 -9.97
C SER A 145 36.52 -3.36 -10.71
N ILE A 146 35.54 -4.20 -10.44
CA ILE A 146 34.18 -4.09 -10.96
C ILE A 146 33.27 -3.59 -9.84
N ARG A 147 32.49 -2.56 -10.13
CA ARG A 147 31.40 -2.13 -9.26
C ARG A 147 30.09 -2.72 -9.78
N ASN A 148 29.47 -3.57 -8.97
CA ASN A 148 28.10 -4.03 -9.20
C ASN A 148 27.16 -3.19 -8.36
N THR A 149 26.16 -2.59 -9.01
CA THR A 149 25.07 -1.87 -8.36
C THR A 149 23.77 -2.62 -8.62
N TYR A 150 23.09 -2.98 -7.56
CA TYR A 150 21.78 -3.61 -7.60
C TYR A 150 20.76 -2.61 -7.07
N GLN A 151 19.82 -2.26 -7.89
CA GLN A 151 18.76 -1.34 -7.49
C GLN A 151 17.41 -1.84 -7.98
N GLY A 152 16.39 -1.52 -7.24
CA GLY A 152 15.03 -1.85 -7.62
C GLY A 152 14.05 -0.85 -7.06
N GLY A 153 12.91 -0.79 -7.72
CA GLY A 153 11.84 0.10 -7.35
C GLY A 153 10.52 -0.31 -7.98
N GLY A 154 9.45 0.36 -7.56
CA GLY A 154 8.13 0.15 -8.12
C GLY A 154 7.10 -0.26 -7.09
N TYR A 155 5.84 -0.29 -7.55
CA TYR A 155 4.68 -0.49 -6.69
C TYR A 155 3.66 -1.36 -7.39
N ILE A 156 2.96 -2.15 -6.57
CA ILE A 156 1.74 -2.82 -6.97
C ILE A 156 0.63 -2.22 -6.11
N ASN A 157 -0.36 -1.65 -6.78
CA ASN A 157 -1.51 -1.03 -6.15
C ASN A 157 -2.76 -1.88 -6.35
N GLN A 158 -3.75 -1.68 -5.50
CA GLN A 158 -5.06 -2.30 -5.59
C GLN A 158 -6.15 -1.23 -5.59
N VAL A 159 -6.93 -1.17 -6.65
CA VAL A 159 -8.25 -0.52 -6.63
C VAL A 159 -9.26 -1.55 -6.18
N PHE A 160 -10.16 -1.18 -5.30
CA PHE A 160 -11.18 -2.09 -4.79
C PHE A 160 -12.57 -1.46 -4.79
N ILE A 161 -13.56 -2.31 -4.93
CA ILE A 161 -14.97 -2.01 -4.68
C ILE A 161 -15.57 -3.16 -3.86
N GLY A 162 -16.34 -2.82 -2.84
CA GLY A 162 -16.95 -3.82 -1.98
C GLY A 162 -18.35 -3.48 -1.56
N GLY A 163 -19.08 -4.51 -1.20
CA GLY A 163 -20.45 -4.43 -0.72
C GLY A 163 -20.70 -5.28 0.52
N THR A 164 -21.60 -4.82 1.35
CA THR A 164 -22.06 -5.53 2.56
C THR A 164 -23.55 -5.76 2.49
N TYR A 165 -23.98 -6.96 2.87
CA TYR A 165 -25.36 -7.27 3.21
C TYR A 165 -25.45 -7.63 4.69
N ALA A 166 -26.26 -6.92 5.45
CA ALA A 166 -26.51 -7.14 6.87
C ALA A 166 -27.93 -7.66 7.10
N PRO A 167 -28.15 -8.99 7.18
CA PRO A 167 -29.47 -9.56 7.42
C PRO A 167 -30.06 -9.14 8.77
N ILE A 168 -29.22 -8.92 9.78
CA ILE A 168 -29.66 -8.53 11.11
C ILE A 168 -29.06 -7.16 11.46
N VAL A 169 -29.93 -6.16 11.54
CA VAL A 169 -29.61 -4.80 12.01
C VAL A 169 -30.68 -4.38 13.01
N ARG A 170 -30.46 -4.79 14.26
CA ARG A 170 -31.37 -4.49 15.40
C ARG A 170 -30.62 -3.74 16.50
N LYS A 171 -31.34 -3.10 17.41
CA LYS A 171 -30.74 -2.47 18.59
C LYS A 171 -30.05 -3.54 19.45
N GLY A 172 -28.72 -3.53 19.47
CA GLY A 172 -27.91 -4.49 20.23
C GLY A 172 -27.52 -5.78 19.50
N THR A 173 -27.96 -6.00 18.25
CA THR A 173 -27.55 -7.16 17.46
C THR A 173 -27.27 -6.76 16.01
N TYR A 174 -26.13 -7.18 15.50
CA TYR A 174 -25.73 -6.97 14.10
C TYR A 174 -25.09 -8.24 13.56
N LEU A 175 -25.50 -8.64 12.37
CA LEU A 175 -24.86 -9.71 11.61
C LEU A 175 -24.74 -9.22 10.17
N ALA A 176 -23.57 -9.33 9.59
CA ALA A 176 -23.32 -8.91 8.23
C ALA A 176 -22.31 -9.81 7.53
N PHE A 177 -22.48 -9.89 6.22
CA PHE A 177 -21.57 -10.53 5.28
C PHE A 177 -21.18 -9.51 4.21
N GLY A 178 -19.94 -9.54 3.80
CA GLY A 178 -19.42 -8.63 2.80
C GLY A 178 -18.49 -9.31 1.83
N THR A 179 -18.41 -8.74 0.65
CA THR A 179 -17.42 -9.11 -0.36
C THR A 179 -16.81 -7.85 -0.95
N GLN A 180 -15.54 -7.95 -1.30
CA GLN A 180 -14.78 -6.87 -1.93
C GLN A 180 -14.00 -7.46 -3.10
N MET A 181 -14.15 -6.86 -4.26
CA MET A 181 -13.37 -7.19 -5.46
C MET A 181 -12.24 -6.16 -5.59
N GLY A 182 -11.05 -6.64 -5.86
CA GLY A 182 -9.86 -5.81 -6.08
C GLY A 182 -9.25 -6.08 -7.44
N TYR A 183 -8.74 -5.03 -8.06
CA TYR A 183 -7.87 -5.12 -9.23
C TYR A 183 -6.49 -4.66 -8.84
N ASN A 184 -5.53 -5.59 -8.88
CA ASN A 184 -4.13 -5.37 -8.56
C ASN A 184 -3.38 -5.03 -9.83
N PHE A 185 -2.65 -3.92 -9.83
CA PHE A 185 -1.91 -3.43 -10.98
C PHE A 185 -0.64 -2.72 -10.56
N GLY A 186 0.37 -2.79 -11.43
CA GLY A 186 1.62 -2.09 -11.22
C GLY A 186 2.82 -2.85 -11.78
N THR A 187 3.98 -2.20 -11.71
CA THR A 187 5.23 -2.75 -12.21
C THR A 187 6.32 -2.57 -11.15
N VAL A 188 7.08 -3.62 -10.92
CA VAL A 188 8.30 -3.58 -10.13
C VAL A 188 9.50 -3.87 -11.02
N LYS A 189 10.57 -3.13 -10.80
CA LYS A 189 11.80 -3.17 -11.60
C LYS A 189 12.95 -3.65 -10.73
N ASN A 190 13.77 -4.56 -11.28
CA ASN A 190 15.09 -4.90 -10.78
C ASN A 190 16.12 -4.50 -11.81
N GLN A 191 17.21 -3.90 -11.38
CA GLN A 191 18.29 -3.49 -12.26
C GLN A 191 19.62 -3.86 -11.63
N ARG A 192 20.47 -4.49 -12.42
CA ARG A 192 21.87 -4.73 -12.09
C ARG A 192 22.75 -3.97 -13.06
N ILE A 193 23.60 -3.11 -12.54
CA ILE A 193 24.55 -2.31 -13.31
C ILE A 193 25.94 -2.79 -12.92
N SER A 194 26.70 -3.28 -13.89
CA SER A 194 28.10 -3.70 -13.70
C SER A 194 29.01 -2.73 -14.45
N GLN A 195 29.94 -2.08 -13.75
CA GLN A 195 30.84 -1.07 -14.32
C GLN A 195 32.28 -1.38 -13.93
N LEU A 196 33.19 -1.31 -14.90
CA LEU A 196 34.63 -1.36 -14.66
C LEU A 196 35.09 -0.04 -14.01
N ILE A 197 35.88 -0.11 -12.94
CA ILE A 197 36.33 1.08 -12.19
C ILE A 197 37.61 1.66 -12.78
N GLN A 198 38.44 0.87 -13.51
CA GLN A 198 39.71 1.32 -14.08
C GLN A 198 39.64 1.40 -15.59
N GLY A 199 40.13 2.55 -16.13
CA GLY A 199 40.32 2.80 -17.57
C GLY A 199 39.47 3.94 -18.10
N THR A 200 39.95 4.61 -19.14
CA THR A 200 39.29 5.70 -19.86
C THR A 200 38.06 5.25 -20.66
N ASN A 201 37.87 3.95 -20.83
CA ASN A 201 36.73 3.34 -21.49
C ASN A 201 35.98 2.46 -20.47
N ALA A 202 35.09 3.04 -19.72
CA ALA A 202 34.23 2.29 -18.84
C ALA A 202 33.30 1.43 -19.69
N SER A 203 33.60 0.14 -19.83
CA SER A 203 32.69 -0.84 -20.40
C SER A 203 31.81 -1.37 -19.29
N GLY A 204 30.52 -1.33 -19.48
CA GLY A 204 29.56 -1.77 -18.50
C GLY A 204 28.37 -2.50 -19.14
N GLY A 205 27.61 -3.19 -18.31
CA GLY A 205 26.37 -3.83 -18.72
C GLY A 205 25.26 -3.51 -17.74
N ILE A 206 24.07 -3.31 -18.28
CA ILE A 206 22.86 -3.10 -17.50
C ILE A 206 21.91 -4.26 -17.78
N PHE A 207 21.63 -5.05 -16.78
CA PHE A 207 20.56 -6.06 -16.80
C PHE A 207 19.34 -5.51 -16.10
N GLU A 208 18.22 -5.54 -16.79
CA GLU A 208 16.94 -5.05 -16.28
C GLU A 208 15.87 -6.13 -16.32
N GLU A 209 15.10 -6.23 -15.26
CA GLU A 209 13.96 -7.13 -15.12
C GLU A 209 12.75 -6.33 -14.66
N LEU A 210 11.67 -6.37 -15.46
CA LEU A 210 10.38 -5.76 -15.17
C LEU A 210 9.38 -6.86 -14.87
N ILE A 211 8.70 -6.75 -13.75
CA ILE A 211 7.59 -7.63 -13.37
C ILE A 211 6.33 -6.79 -13.34
N THR A 212 5.47 -6.96 -14.32
CA THR A 212 4.18 -6.28 -14.41
C THR A 212 3.08 -7.20 -13.91
N VAL A 213 2.29 -6.72 -12.96
CA VAL A 213 1.19 -7.45 -12.34
C VAL A 213 -0.13 -6.87 -12.77
N ASN A 214 -1.03 -7.73 -13.27
CA ASN A 214 -2.42 -7.42 -13.59
C ASN A 214 -3.29 -8.59 -13.13
N ALA A 215 -3.95 -8.46 -11.97
CA ALA A 215 -4.67 -9.57 -11.38
C ALA A 215 -5.91 -9.10 -10.61
N LEU A 216 -6.98 -9.87 -10.70
CA LEU A 216 -8.16 -9.70 -9.86
C LEU A 216 -7.97 -10.40 -8.52
N SER A 217 -8.58 -9.87 -7.49
CA SER A 217 -8.64 -10.45 -6.14
C SER A 217 -10.05 -10.30 -5.57
N VAL A 218 -10.40 -11.18 -4.64
CA VAL A 218 -11.68 -11.14 -3.95
C VAL A 218 -11.42 -11.37 -2.47
N ASP A 219 -12.00 -10.51 -1.63
CA ASP A 219 -11.94 -10.64 -0.18
C ASP A 219 -13.36 -10.85 0.36
N PHE A 220 -13.52 -11.72 1.34
CA PHE A 220 -14.78 -11.99 2.02
C PHE A 220 -14.68 -11.57 3.48
N GLY A 221 -15.79 -11.11 4.04
CA GLY A 221 -15.88 -10.76 5.45
C GLY A 221 -17.19 -11.18 6.07
N ALA A 222 -17.14 -11.50 7.35
CA ALA A 222 -18.32 -11.63 8.18
C ALA A 222 -18.10 -10.91 9.49
N SER A 223 -19.15 -10.29 10.02
CA SER A 223 -19.11 -9.55 11.29
C SER A 223 -20.36 -9.83 12.11
N PHE A 224 -20.15 -10.09 13.39
CA PHE A 224 -21.21 -10.28 14.37
C PHE A 224 -20.98 -9.35 15.55
N TYR A 225 -22.06 -8.72 16.00
CA TYR A 225 -22.10 -7.91 17.21
C TYR A 225 -23.32 -8.26 18.02
N GLN A 226 -23.14 -8.47 19.31
CA GLN A 226 -24.20 -8.73 20.26
C GLN A 226 -23.96 -7.98 21.56
N ARG A 227 -24.94 -7.16 21.96
CA ARG A 227 -24.96 -6.53 23.29
C ARG A 227 -25.42 -7.55 24.34
N ILE A 228 -24.64 -7.70 25.40
CA ILE A 228 -24.95 -8.58 26.52
C ILE A 228 -25.27 -7.73 27.75
N GLY A 229 -26.55 -7.69 28.12
CA GLY A 229 -27.02 -6.90 29.26
C GLY A 229 -26.81 -5.40 29.05
N SER A 230 -26.54 -4.69 30.13
CA SER A 230 -26.41 -3.23 30.15
C SER A 230 -24.94 -2.75 30.03
N LYS A 231 -23.95 -3.60 30.29
CA LYS A 231 -22.54 -3.20 30.47
C LYS A 231 -21.55 -3.89 29.53
N GLY A 232 -21.99 -4.89 28.74
CA GLY A 232 -21.06 -5.67 27.90
C GLY A 232 -21.54 -5.80 26.46
N ASP A 233 -20.59 -5.97 25.57
CA ASP A 233 -20.83 -6.36 24.18
C ASP A 233 -19.79 -7.38 23.71
N VAL A 234 -20.20 -8.24 22.79
CA VAL A 234 -19.33 -9.19 22.10
C VAL A 234 -19.28 -8.77 20.63
N ARG A 235 -18.06 -8.73 20.10
CA ARG A 235 -17.78 -8.44 18.70
C ARG A 235 -16.92 -9.55 18.12
N MET A 236 -17.35 -10.12 17.04
CA MET A 236 -16.62 -11.13 16.30
C MET A 236 -16.52 -10.73 14.84
N GLY A 237 -15.38 -11.01 14.23
CA GLY A 237 -15.18 -10.75 12.82
C GLY A 237 -14.23 -11.79 12.23
N ILE A 238 -14.49 -12.14 11.00
CA ILE A 238 -13.61 -12.97 10.20
C ILE A 238 -13.48 -12.35 8.81
N THR A 239 -12.26 -12.36 8.29
CA THR A 239 -11.97 -12.00 6.90
C THR A 239 -11.24 -13.14 6.25
N TYR A 240 -11.60 -13.45 5.02
CA TYR A 240 -10.97 -14.49 4.22
C TYR A 240 -10.59 -13.94 2.86
N LYS A 241 -9.33 -14.05 2.53
CA LYS A 241 -8.75 -13.70 1.24
C LYS A 241 -8.21 -14.97 0.59
N PRO A 242 -8.91 -15.53 -0.41
CA PRO A 242 -8.39 -16.68 -1.12
C PRO A 242 -7.07 -16.33 -1.81
N SER A 243 -6.14 -17.27 -1.82
CA SER A 243 -4.91 -17.15 -2.60
C SER A 243 -5.27 -17.23 -4.08
N LEU A 244 -5.13 -16.12 -4.78
CA LEU A 244 -5.26 -16.07 -6.23
C LEU A 244 -3.86 -15.98 -6.84
N ALA A 245 -3.63 -16.74 -7.91
CA ALA A 245 -2.40 -16.60 -8.67
C ALA A 245 -2.32 -15.19 -9.26
N LEU A 246 -1.28 -14.45 -8.90
CA LEU A 246 -1.00 -13.15 -9.52
C LEU A 246 -0.56 -13.42 -10.95
N LYS A 247 -1.37 -13.01 -11.92
CA LYS A 247 -0.94 -13.00 -13.31
C LYS A 247 0.13 -11.92 -13.45
N SER A 248 1.35 -12.35 -13.74
CA SER A 248 2.48 -11.45 -13.93
C SER A 248 3.16 -11.72 -15.26
N GLU A 249 3.60 -10.65 -15.89
CA GLU A 249 4.42 -10.67 -17.08
C GLU A 249 5.84 -10.27 -16.69
N LEU A 250 6.82 -11.06 -17.14
CA LEU A 250 8.23 -10.86 -16.85
C LEU A 250 8.94 -10.48 -18.13
N GLU A 251 9.49 -9.28 -18.18
CA GLU A 251 10.31 -8.79 -19.26
C GLU A 251 11.76 -8.64 -18.79
N ARG A 252 12.71 -9.13 -19.58
CA ARG A 252 14.16 -9.03 -19.30
C ARG A 252 14.87 -8.38 -20.46
N SER A 253 15.68 -7.38 -20.15
CA SER A 253 16.45 -6.64 -21.14
C SER A 253 17.91 -6.52 -20.69
N PHE A 254 18.81 -6.59 -21.65
CA PHE A 254 20.24 -6.39 -21.43
C PHE A 254 20.74 -5.27 -22.37
N TYR A 255 21.42 -4.30 -21.77
CA TYR A 255 22.01 -3.18 -22.49
C TYR A 255 23.52 -3.17 -22.23
N SER A 256 24.31 -3.05 -23.29
CA SER A 256 25.73 -2.73 -23.19
C SER A 256 25.89 -1.22 -23.04
N ALA A 257 26.63 -0.76 -22.04
CA ALA A 257 26.91 0.65 -21.78
C ALA A 257 28.39 0.97 -22.17
#